data_ff047dbc0e0a6bcaed30b7acb34bbd1b
#
_entry.id   ff047dbc0e0a6bcaed30b7acb34bbd1b
#
_cell.length_a   1.000
_cell.length_b   1.000
_cell.length_c   1.000
_cell.angle_alpha   90.00
_cell.angle_beta   90.00
_cell.angle_gamma   90.00
#
_symmetry.space_group_name_H-M   'P 1'
#
loop_
_entity.id
_entity.type
_entity.pdbx_description
1 polymer ?
#
loop_
_entity_poly.entity_id
_entity_poly.type
_entity_poly.pdbx_seq_one_letter_code
_entity_poly.pdbx_strand_id
1 'polypeptide(L)'
;MQKKADAYIKDLERVKGSTIAIVYIFEGEVALGFEHYHVWKGDVIANWLKAVQNLGCRPFILDVRTFVDKAMGGTLPHIDYVLNLNCGSCDLSPMGLVPSACAFLGIPCIPCDTVGIIAGEHKHLSNLIAANSNLLVPRTLPESSTSGIFRPLNYGSSHGVVTGYRPKSTKEGVYQEFIHGFDVTTPMVYDPLSDSFECLPTVLYLPSSGNLSWYFGESAKSTSVGYERRIIHNLSDDLRQRYNTLCRSCSVHTYCRIDARIQCNDINRVEQILANPLSTEDLYFVEINTMPTVKDNNSFGYSFASITPEDTIFECIEVFRNYVQNGSAHSFLLATSMIAYLRSKC
;
A
#
# COMPACT_ATOMS: atom_id res chain seq x y z
N MET A 1 20.74 2.83 19.61
CA MET A 1 20.36 1.45 19.27
C MET A 1 19.59 0.77 20.40
N GLN A 2 20.22 0.37 21.51
CA GLN A 2 19.56 -0.39 22.58
C GLN A 2 18.27 0.25 23.12
N LYS A 3 18.25 1.57 23.36
CA LYS A 3 17.07 2.30 23.87
C LYS A 3 15.86 2.25 22.91
N LYS A 4 16.13 2.28 21.58
CA LYS A 4 15.06 2.20 20.55
C LYS A 4 14.47 0.79 20.53
N ALA A 5 15.32 -0.23 20.56
CA ALA A 5 14.93 -1.63 20.67
C ALA A 5 14.08 -1.91 21.92
N ASP A 6 14.54 -1.48 23.10
CA ASP A 6 13.84 -1.67 24.37
C ASP A 6 12.46 -1.00 24.37
N ALA A 7 12.37 0.21 23.79
CA ALA A 7 11.10 0.93 23.66
C ALA A 7 10.12 0.18 22.74
N TYR A 8 10.61 -0.35 21.62
CA TYR A 8 9.79 -1.11 20.68
C TYR A 8 9.26 -2.40 21.32
N ILE A 9 10.10 -3.16 22.00
CA ILE A 9 9.69 -4.39 22.71
C ILE A 9 8.66 -4.07 23.80
N LYS A 10 8.88 -3.00 24.60
CA LYS A 10 7.94 -2.58 25.63
C LYS A 10 6.56 -2.27 25.06
N ASP A 11 6.48 -1.63 23.90
CA ASP A 11 5.21 -1.33 23.26
C ASP A 11 4.57 -2.57 22.62
N LEU A 12 5.37 -3.50 22.08
CA LEU A 12 4.87 -4.80 21.65
C LEU A 12 4.18 -5.57 22.78
N GLU A 13 4.77 -5.59 23.98
CA GLU A 13 4.14 -6.24 25.15
C GLU A 13 2.78 -5.58 25.52
N ARG A 14 2.65 -4.26 25.35
CA ARG A 14 1.39 -3.54 25.65
C ARG A 14 0.26 -3.86 24.68
N VAL A 15 0.56 -4.25 23.45
CA VAL A 15 -0.46 -4.59 22.44
C VAL A 15 -0.83 -6.08 22.42
N LYS A 16 -0.08 -6.93 23.11
CA LYS A 16 -0.44 -8.36 23.30
C LYS A 16 -1.80 -8.51 23.95
N GLY A 17 -2.53 -9.55 23.56
CA GLY A 17 -3.86 -9.84 24.07
C GLY A 17 -4.97 -8.96 23.51
N SER A 18 -4.65 -7.94 22.69
CA SER A 18 -5.65 -7.12 22.01
C SER A 18 -6.55 -7.95 21.10
N THR A 19 -7.81 -7.53 20.98
CA THR A 19 -8.77 -8.10 20.03
C THR A 19 -8.73 -7.32 18.74
N ILE A 20 -8.42 -8.00 17.63
CA ILE A 20 -8.28 -7.41 16.30
C ILE A 20 -9.37 -7.96 15.39
N ALA A 21 -10.27 -7.09 14.93
CA ALA A 21 -11.22 -7.45 13.90
C ALA A 21 -10.56 -7.38 12.51
N ILE A 22 -10.62 -8.48 11.76
CA ILE A 22 -10.26 -8.53 10.34
C ILE A 22 -11.56 -8.38 9.57
N VAL A 23 -11.73 -7.23 8.90
CA VAL A 23 -12.98 -6.88 8.21
C VAL A 23 -12.75 -6.86 6.71
N TYR A 24 -13.45 -7.71 5.96
CA TYR A 24 -13.33 -7.84 4.51
C TYR A 24 -14.64 -8.32 3.87
N ILE A 25 -14.74 -8.24 2.55
CA ILE A 25 -15.87 -8.78 1.79
C ILE A 25 -15.66 -10.28 1.60
N PHE A 26 -16.59 -11.11 2.07
CA PHE A 26 -16.50 -12.55 1.91
C PHE A 26 -16.67 -12.94 0.43
N GLU A 27 -15.93 -13.95 0.00
CA GLU A 27 -16.01 -14.47 -1.35
C GLU A 27 -17.45 -14.99 -1.62
N GLY A 28 -18.02 -14.54 -2.75
CA GLY A 28 -19.42 -14.88 -3.12
C GLY A 28 -20.48 -13.91 -2.60
N GLU A 29 -20.14 -12.96 -1.73
CA GLU A 29 -21.07 -11.92 -1.29
C GLU A 29 -20.88 -10.65 -2.12
N VAL A 30 -21.96 -10.17 -2.75
CA VAL A 30 -21.99 -8.80 -3.29
C VAL A 30 -22.36 -7.88 -2.14
N ALA A 31 -21.36 -7.33 -1.47
CA ALA A 31 -21.59 -6.48 -0.33
C ALA A 31 -22.38 -5.24 -0.76
N LEU A 32 -23.52 -5.02 -0.12
CA LEU A 32 -24.31 -3.80 -0.22
C LEU A 32 -24.82 -3.42 -1.61
N GLY A 33 -24.84 -4.35 -2.59
CA GLY A 33 -25.29 -4.09 -3.96
C GLY A 33 -24.34 -3.27 -4.83
N PHE A 34 -23.12 -3.04 -4.39
CA PHE A 34 -22.09 -2.36 -5.17
C PHE A 34 -21.27 -3.35 -6.02
N GLU A 35 -20.87 -2.90 -7.20
CA GLU A 35 -19.99 -3.67 -8.08
C GLU A 35 -18.57 -3.72 -7.50
N HIS A 36 -17.96 -4.90 -7.47
CA HIS A 36 -16.59 -5.14 -7.04
C HIS A 36 -15.74 -5.67 -8.18
N TYR A 37 -14.54 -5.10 -8.38
CA TYR A 37 -13.54 -5.61 -9.33
C TYR A 37 -12.51 -6.53 -8.64
N HIS A 38 -12.44 -6.51 -7.32
CA HIS A 38 -11.47 -7.31 -6.57
C HIS A 38 -12.03 -7.66 -5.18
N VAL A 39 -11.87 -8.92 -4.80
CA VAL A 39 -12.13 -9.42 -3.45
C VAL A 39 -10.91 -10.20 -2.97
N TRP A 40 -10.53 -10.02 -1.72
CA TRP A 40 -9.40 -10.73 -1.16
C TRP A 40 -9.65 -12.23 -1.10
N LYS A 41 -8.67 -13.00 -1.59
CA LYS A 41 -8.73 -14.48 -1.54
C LYS A 41 -8.39 -15.00 -0.14
N GLY A 42 -8.84 -16.21 0.15
CA GLY A 42 -8.67 -16.84 1.46
C GLY A 42 -7.23 -16.96 1.94
N ASP A 43 -6.26 -17.11 1.03
CA ASP A 43 -4.83 -17.17 1.38
C ASP A 43 -4.31 -15.84 1.98
N VAL A 44 -4.79 -14.69 1.49
CA VAL A 44 -4.45 -13.38 2.03
C VAL A 44 -5.00 -13.22 3.45
N ILE A 45 -6.28 -13.61 3.62
CA ILE A 45 -6.94 -13.53 4.93
C ILE A 45 -6.27 -14.48 5.94
N ALA A 46 -5.91 -15.70 5.53
CA ALA A 46 -5.21 -16.66 6.37
C ALA A 46 -3.84 -16.13 6.85
N ASN A 47 -3.10 -15.40 6.01
CA ASN A 47 -1.83 -14.79 6.39
C ASN A 47 -2.02 -13.69 7.45
N TRP A 48 -3.05 -12.86 7.32
CA TRP A 48 -3.36 -11.85 8.32
C TRP A 48 -3.86 -12.48 9.63
N LEU A 49 -4.68 -13.53 9.56
CA LEU A 49 -5.12 -14.29 10.73
C LEU A 49 -3.92 -14.86 11.50
N LYS A 50 -2.98 -15.48 10.79
CA LYS A 50 -1.74 -16.01 11.37
C LYS A 50 -0.88 -14.87 11.97
N ALA A 51 -0.83 -13.70 11.33
CA ALA A 51 -0.11 -12.54 11.87
C ALA A 51 -0.68 -12.09 13.22
N VAL A 52 -2.01 -11.99 13.35
CA VAL A 52 -2.68 -11.66 14.62
C VAL A 52 -2.32 -12.68 15.71
N GLN A 53 -2.38 -13.96 15.39
CA GLN A 53 -2.05 -15.05 16.33
C GLN A 53 -0.57 -15.03 16.75
N ASN A 54 0.36 -14.81 15.80
CA ASN A 54 1.80 -14.72 16.09
C ASN A 54 2.14 -13.57 17.06
N LEU A 55 1.35 -12.50 17.06
CA LEU A 55 1.49 -11.38 18.00
C LEU A 55 0.85 -11.64 19.36
N GLY A 56 0.29 -12.83 19.60
CA GLY A 56 -0.44 -13.14 20.84
C GLY A 56 -1.74 -12.37 21.00
N CYS A 57 -2.32 -11.89 19.88
CA CYS A 57 -3.58 -11.17 19.82
C CYS A 57 -4.74 -12.11 19.49
N ARG A 58 -5.97 -11.67 19.74
CA ARG A 58 -7.20 -12.42 19.48
C ARG A 58 -7.84 -11.96 18.17
N PRO A 59 -7.90 -12.81 17.14
CA PRO A 59 -8.55 -12.46 15.88
C PRO A 59 -10.08 -12.55 16.00
N PHE A 60 -10.77 -11.63 15.34
CA PHE A 60 -12.21 -11.64 15.17
C PHE A 60 -12.55 -11.32 13.71
N ILE A 61 -13.12 -12.27 12.98
CA ILE A 61 -13.39 -12.12 11.55
C ILE A 61 -14.82 -11.65 11.34
N LEU A 62 -14.99 -10.60 10.55
CA LEU A 62 -16.30 -10.05 10.18
C LEU A 62 -16.35 -9.75 8.68
N ASP A 63 -17.49 -10.05 8.08
CA ASP A 63 -17.89 -9.45 6.82
C ASP A 63 -18.19 -7.96 7.01
N VAL A 64 -17.95 -7.15 5.96
CA VAL A 64 -18.15 -5.69 5.99
C VAL A 64 -19.55 -5.30 6.40
N ARG A 65 -20.58 -5.94 5.85
CA ARG A 65 -21.98 -5.65 6.17
C ARG A 65 -22.26 -5.95 7.64
N THR A 66 -21.89 -7.15 8.11
CA THR A 66 -22.06 -7.55 9.51
C THR A 66 -21.32 -6.63 10.45
N PHE A 67 -20.12 -6.16 10.09
CA PHE A 67 -19.38 -5.19 10.89
C PHE A 67 -20.14 -3.87 11.01
N VAL A 68 -20.61 -3.31 9.89
CA VAL A 68 -21.33 -2.03 9.87
C VAL A 68 -22.66 -2.14 10.62
N ASP A 69 -23.44 -3.20 10.38
CA ASP A 69 -24.73 -3.43 11.07
C ASP A 69 -24.54 -3.50 12.59
N LYS A 70 -23.54 -4.25 13.06
CA LYS A 70 -23.23 -4.36 14.50
C LYS A 70 -22.68 -3.06 15.08
N ALA A 71 -21.86 -2.34 14.33
CA ALA A 71 -21.31 -1.04 14.73
C ALA A 71 -22.43 -0.02 14.95
N MET A 72 -23.34 0.12 13.99
CA MET A 72 -24.47 1.04 14.06
C MET A 72 -25.54 0.61 15.06
N GLY A 73 -25.73 -0.69 15.23
CA GLY A 73 -26.67 -1.25 16.20
C GLY A 73 -26.16 -1.32 17.65
N GLY A 74 -24.92 -0.92 17.91
CA GLY A 74 -24.32 -0.97 19.25
C GLY A 74 -24.11 -2.39 19.79
N THR A 75 -24.06 -3.38 18.93
CA THR A 75 -23.92 -4.82 19.29
C THR A 75 -22.53 -5.38 18.94
N LEU A 76 -21.61 -4.53 18.54
CA LEU A 76 -20.23 -4.92 18.25
C LEU A 76 -19.55 -5.33 19.57
N PRO A 77 -18.88 -6.50 19.63
CA PRO A 77 -18.11 -6.86 20.81
C PRO A 77 -16.94 -5.91 21.00
N HIS A 78 -16.27 -5.97 22.15
CA HIS A 78 -15.06 -5.16 22.37
C HIS A 78 -13.98 -5.52 21.36
N ILE A 79 -13.52 -4.51 20.62
CA ILE A 79 -12.48 -4.57 19.59
C ILE A 79 -11.50 -3.44 19.87
N ASP A 80 -10.21 -3.76 19.96
CA ASP A 80 -9.14 -2.79 20.19
C ASP A 80 -8.65 -2.15 18.88
N TYR A 81 -8.62 -2.93 17.80
CA TYR A 81 -8.16 -2.51 16.47
C TYR A 81 -8.98 -3.17 15.36
N VAL A 82 -9.17 -2.47 14.26
CA VAL A 82 -9.75 -3.03 13.04
C VAL A 82 -8.67 -3.07 11.94
N LEU A 83 -8.40 -4.25 11.41
CA LEU A 83 -7.67 -4.43 10.17
C LEU A 83 -8.69 -4.38 9.02
N ASN A 84 -8.71 -3.25 8.32
CA ASN A 84 -9.61 -3.02 7.20
C ASN A 84 -9.04 -3.61 5.91
N LEU A 85 -9.72 -4.58 5.34
CA LEU A 85 -9.44 -5.18 4.04
C LEU A 85 -10.63 -5.02 3.07
N ASN A 86 -11.46 -3.99 3.29
CA ASN A 86 -12.58 -3.62 2.43
C ASN A 86 -12.09 -2.84 1.22
N CYS A 87 -11.72 -3.52 0.15
CA CYS A 87 -11.21 -2.91 -1.08
C CYS A 87 -11.91 -3.48 -2.33
N GLY A 88 -11.58 -2.93 -3.49
CA GLY A 88 -12.01 -3.46 -4.78
C GLY A 88 -13.41 -3.05 -5.23
N SER A 89 -14.07 -2.13 -4.54
CA SER A 89 -15.30 -1.53 -5.03
C SER A 89 -15.03 -0.58 -6.21
N CYS A 90 -15.94 -0.56 -7.18
CA CYS A 90 -15.92 0.40 -8.28
C CYS A 90 -16.34 1.81 -7.84
N ASP A 91 -16.87 1.95 -6.62
CA ASP A 91 -17.20 3.22 -5.98
C ASP A 91 -16.37 3.38 -4.69
N LEU A 92 -15.96 4.62 -4.39
CA LEU A 92 -15.18 4.95 -3.19
C LEU A 92 -16.00 4.85 -1.90
N SER A 93 -17.30 5.15 -1.97
CA SER A 93 -18.16 5.20 -0.79
C SER A 93 -18.20 3.88 -0.02
N PRO A 94 -18.38 2.71 -0.68
CA PRO A 94 -18.32 1.43 0.02
C PRO A 94 -16.95 1.13 0.64
N MET A 95 -15.86 1.57 0.03
CA MET A 95 -14.52 1.36 0.58
C MET A 95 -14.28 2.18 1.85
N GLY A 96 -14.93 3.33 1.97
CA GLY A 96 -14.88 4.19 3.15
C GLY A 96 -15.75 3.74 4.33
N LEU A 97 -16.64 2.76 4.19
CA LEU A 97 -17.61 2.37 5.23
C LEU A 97 -16.95 1.88 6.51
N VAL A 98 -15.99 0.96 6.39
CA VAL A 98 -15.31 0.38 7.57
C VAL A 98 -14.52 1.45 8.34
N PRO A 99 -13.63 2.23 7.73
CA PRO A 99 -12.90 3.25 8.46
C PRO A 99 -13.82 4.37 9.01
N SER A 100 -14.92 4.71 8.34
CA SER A 100 -15.90 5.69 8.86
C SER A 100 -16.62 5.17 10.10
N ALA A 101 -17.03 3.90 10.11
CA ALA A 101 -17.61 3.27 11.29
C ALA A 101 -16.60 3.19 12.44
N CYS A 102 -15.35 2.88 12.15
CA CYS A 102 -14.26 2.88 13.14
C CYS A 102 -14.06 4.27 13.75
N ALA A 103 -14.02 5.32 12.94
CA ALA A 103 -13.90 6.70 13.41
C ALA A 103 -15.06 7.09 14.31
N PHE A 104 -16.29 6.74 13.95
CA PHE A 104 -17.49 6.99 14.77
C PHE A 104 -17.41 6.28 16.13
N LEU A 105 -16.87 5.07 16.20
CA LEU A 105 -16.74 4.29 17.43
C LEU A 105 -15.45 4.58 18.22
N GLY A 106 -14.53 5.40 17.70
CA GLY A 106 -13.23 5.65 18.31
C GLY A 106 -12.29 4.44 18.28
N ILE A 107 -12.49 3.52 17.34
CA ILE A 107 -11.66 2.32 17.17
C ILE A 107 -10.58 2.61 16.11
N PRO A 108 -9.28 2.38 16.38
CA PRO A 108 -8.21 2.49 15.38
C PRO A 108 -8.44 1.60 14.17
N CYS A 109 -8.34 2.17 12.97
CA CYS A 109 -8.50 1.47 11.68
C CYS A 109 -7.15 1.37 10.96
N ILE A 110 -6.68 0.16 10.72
CA ILE A 110 -5.43 -0.16 10.01
C ILE A 110 -5.79 -0.54 8.56
N PRO A 111 -5.09 -0.04 7.53
CA PRO A 111 -3.87 0.78 7.59
C PRO A 111 -4.11 2.29 7.71
N CYS A 112 -5.29 2.81 7.40
CA CYS A 112 -5.59 4.24 7.42
C CYS A 112 -7.07 4.52 7.69
N ASP A 113 -7.40 5.79 7.84
CA ASP A 113 -8.77 6.28 7.98
C ASP A 113 -9.50 6.42 6.61
N THR A 114 -10.72 6.97 6.63
CA THR A 114 -11.52 7.20 5.42
C THR A 114 -10.83 8.15 4.44
N VAL A 115 -10.13 9.18 4.94
CA VAL A 115 -9.43 10.14 4.08
C VAL A 115 -8.29 9.45 3.36
N GLY A 116 -7.53 8.60 4.06
CA GLY A 116 -6.44 7.82 3.47
C GLY A 116 -6.91 6.87 2.38
N ILE A 117 -8.02 6.17 2.58
CA ILE A 117 -8.61 5.30 1.55
C ILE A 117 -9.00 6.12 0.31
N ILE A 118 -9.74 7.21 0.49
CA ILE A 118 -10.22 8.03 -0.64
C ILE A 118 -9.05 8.70 -1.36
N ALA A 119 -8.10 9.26 -0.63
CA ALA A 119 -6.93 9.92 -1.21
C ALA A 119 -6.06 8.94 -2.02
N GLY A 120 -5.89 7.71 -1.55
CA GLY A 120 -5.12 6.67 -2.25
C GLY A 120 -5.81 6.14 -3.50
N GLU A 121 -7.09 5.82 -3.39
CA GLU A 121 -7.83 5.17 -4.48
C GLU A 121 -8.23 6.15 -5.60
N HIS A 122 -8.49 7.42 -5.29
CA HIS A 122 -8.91 8.42 -6.28
C HIS A 122 -7.70 9.02 -7.01
N LYS A 123 -7.39 8.52 -8.21
CA LYS A 123 -6.16 8.83 -8.96
C LYS A 123 -5.94 10.31 -9.25
N HIS A 124 -7.00 11.09 -9.49
CA HIS A 124 -6.84 12.53 -9.70
C HIS A 124 -6.42 13.24 -8.39
N LEU A 125 -7.04 12.88 -7.28
CA LEU A 125 -6.71 13.44 -5.97
C LEU A 125 -5.29 13.06 -5.54
N SER A 126 -4.91 11.78 -5.66
CA SER A 126 -3.56 11.33 -5.33
C SER A 126 -2.48 12.00 -6.19
N ASN A 127 -2.77 12.26 -7.48
CA ASN A 127 -1.88 13.02 -8.37
C ASN A 127 -1.68 14.47 -7.89
N LEU A 128 -2.75 15.15 -7.46
CA LEU A 128 -2.66 16.53 -6.92
C LEU A 128 -1.83 16.56 -5.63
N ILE A 129 -2.05 15.61 -4.73
CA ILE A 129 -1.28 15.50 -3.48
C ILE A 129 0.19 15.19 -3.78
N ALA A 130 0.47 14.30 -4.74
CA ALA A 130 1.83 13.96 -5.14
C ALA A 130 2.56 15.18 -5.74
N ALA A 131 1.89 15.93 -6.60
CA ALA A 131 2.45 17.18 -7.15
C ALA A 131 2.76 18.20 -6.04
N ASN A 132 1.86 18.37 -5.06
CA ASN A 132 2.10 19.23 -3.89
C ASN A 132 3.22 18.72 -2.97
N SER A 133 3.52 17.44 -3.04
CA SER A 133 4.68 16.83 -2.37
C SER A 133 5.97 16.91 -3.20
N ASN A 134 5.97 17.73 -4.24
CA ASN A 134 7.08 17.95 -5.20
C ASN A 134 7.51 16.68 -5.97
N LEU A 135 6.63 15.70 -6.14
CA LEU A 135 6.87 14.54 -7.02
C LEU A 135 6.47 14.88 -8.46
N LEU A 136 7.20 14.34 -9.42
CA LEU A 136 6.78 14.42 -10.82
C LEU A 136 5.52 13.58 -11.02
N VAL A 137 4.52 14.15 -11.70
CA VAL A 137 3.27 13.48 -12.05
C VAL A 137 3.12 13.53 -13.57
N PRO A 138 2.73 12.44 -14.25
CA PRO A 138 2.53 12.44 -15.69
C PRO A 138 1.53 13.52 -16.11
N ARG A 139 1.87 14.27 -17.16
CA ARG A 139 1.06 15.38 -17.65
C ARG A 139 -0.29 14.88 -18.18
N THR A 140 -1.37 15.55 -17.81
CA THR A 140 -2.71 15.31 -18.38
C THR A 140 -2.72 15.66 -19.86
N LEU A 141 -3.27 14.78 -20.66
CA LEU A 141 -3.38 14.94 -22.11
C LEU A 141 -4.80 15.33 -22.53
N PRO A 142 -4.94 16.08 -23.66
CA PRO A 142 -6.25 16.31 -24.25
C PRO A 142 -6.86 15.00 -24.77
N GLU A 143 -8.20 14.96 -24.86
CA GLU A 143 -8.94 13.76 -25.29
C GLU A 143 -8.58 13.28 -26.72
N SER A 144 -8.15 14.22 -27.56
CA SER A 144 -7.73 13.94 -28.95
C SER A 144 -6.34 13.29 -29.07
N SER A 145 -5.59 13.17 -27.98
CA SER A 145 -4.27 12.54 -27.99
C SER A 145 -4.38 11.04 -28.27
N THR A 146 -3.39 10.49 -28.99
CA THR A 146 -3.33 9.06 -29.38
C THR A 146 -2.16 8.31 -28.74
N SER A 147 -1.45 8.93 -27.80
CA SER A 147 -0.20 8.37 -27.24
C SER A 147 -0.19 8.30 -25.72
N GLY A 148 -1.35 8.39 -25.06
CA GLY A 148 -1.44 8.42 -23.61
C GLY A 148 -1.79 7.08 -22.97
N ILE A 149 -1.99 7.16 -21.64
CA ILE A 149 -2.56 6.08 -20.84
C ILE A 149 -3.81 6.60 -20.12
N PHE A 150 -4.91 5.88 -20.26
CA PHE A 150 -6.13 6.12 -19.51
C PHE A 150 -6.17 5.20 -18.29
N ARG A 151 -6.48 5.78 -17.13
CA ARG A 151 -6.67 5.04 -15.88
C ARG A 151 -8.01 5.46 -15.26
N PRO A 152 -8.94 4.54 -14.98
CA PRO A 152 -10.18 4.85 -14.26
C PRO A 152 -9.85 5.48 -12.90
N LEU A 153 -10.70 6.41 -12.41
CA LEU A 153 -10.43 7.15 -11.17
C LEU A 153 -10.24 6.26 -9.95
N ASN A 154 -11.11 5.24 -9.81
CA ASN A 154 -11.27 4.52 -8.56
C ASN A 154 -10.87 3.03 -8.63
N TYR A 155 -10.38 2.56 -9.79
CA TYR A 155 -10.05 1.15 -9.96
C TYR A 155 -8.59 0.87 -9.64
N GLY A 156 -8.36 -0.18 -8.86
CA GLY A 156 -7.04 -0.73 -8.60
C GLY A 156 -6.68 -1.89 -9.54
N SER A 157 -5.58 -2.58 -9.25
CA SER A 157 -5.11 -3.78 -9.96
C SER A 157 -4.92 -3.62 -11.47
N SER A 158 -4.80 -2.38 -11.96
CA SER A 158 -4.77 -2.01 -13.38
C SER A 158 -6.05 -2.33 -14.15
N HIS A 159 -7.17 -2.58 -13.45
CA HIS A 159 -8.46 -2.84 -14.08
C HIS A 159 -8.93 -1.63 -14.91
N GLY A 160 -9.31 -1.86 -16.16
CA GLY A 160 -9.79 -0.82 -17.07
C GLY A 160 -8.73 0.18 -17.56
N VAL A 161 -7.44 -0.09 -17.34
CA VAL A 161 -6.34 0.70 -17.90
C VAL A 161 -6.23 0.46 -19.40
N VAL A 162 -6.14 1.55 -20.19
CA VAL A 162 -6.03 1.50 -21.66
C VAL A 162 -4.88 2.40 -22.11
N THR A 163 -4.02 1.88 -22.98
CA THR A 163 -2.92 2.63 -23.61
C THR A 163 -3.28 3.06 -25.02
N GLY A 164 -2.76 4.21 -25.46
CA GLY A 164 -2.86 4.72 -26.84
C GLY A 164 -4.05 5.65 -27.08
N TYR A 165 -5.15 5.54 -26.36
CA TYR A 165 -6.31 6.41 -26.55
C TYR A 165 -7.14 6.53 -25.27
N ARG A 166 -7.97 7.59 -25.21
CA ARG A 166 -8.99 7.70 -24.17
C ARG A 166 -10.24 6.95 -24.61
N PRO A 167 -10.73 5.98 -23.83
CA PRO A 167 -11.99 5.30 -24.15
C PRO A 167 -13.15 6.30 -24.19
N LYS A 168 -14.06 6.14 -25.16
CA LYS A 168 -15.31 6.90 -25.24
C LYS A 168 -16.35 6.45 -24.19
N SER A 169 -15.95 5.64 -23.23
CA SER A 169 -16.83 5.16 -22.17
C SER A 169 -17.19 6.29 -21.22
N THR A 170 -18.35 6.18 -20.58
CA THR A 170 -18.80 7.12 -19.54
C THR A 170 -18.02 7.03 -18.24
N LYS A 171 -17.02 6.12 -18.14
CA LYS A 171 -16.19 5.99 -16.93
C LYS A 171 -15.27 7.20 -16.79
N GLU A 172 -15.33 7.83 -15.64
CA GLU A 172 -14.40 8.89 -15.27
C GLU A 172 -13.00 8.33 -15.08
N GLY A 173 -12.00 9.08 -15.49
CA GLY A 173 -10.61 8.66 -15.40
C GLY A 173 -9.63 9.77 -15.72
N VAL A 174 -8.37 9.53 -15.44
CA VAL A 174 -7.26 10.37 -15.81
C VAL A 174 -6.65 9.88 -17.13
N TYR A 175 -6.48 10.78 -18.10
CA TYR A 175 -5.78 10.49 -19.34
C TYR A 175 -4.49 11.28 -19.38
N GLN A 176 -3.38 10.58 -19.32
CA GLN A 176 -2.06 11.16 -19.10
C GLN A 176 -1.05 10.66 -20.13
N GLU A 177 0.06 11.39 -20.27
CA GLU A 177 1.20 10.89 -21.03
C GLU A 177 1.67 9.54 -20.48
N PHE A 178 2.08 8.66 -21.39
CA PHE A 178 2.67 7.38 -21.00
C PHE A 178 4.19 7.58 -20.78
N ILE A 179 4.63 7.37 -19.57
CA ILE A 179 6.06 7.45 -19.23
C ILE A 179 6.74 6.15 -19.66
N HIS A 180 7.57 6.21 -20.68
CA HIS A 180 8.38 5.06 -21.13
C HIS A 180 9.49 4.78 -20.11
N GLY A 181 9.74 3.49 -19.80
CA GLY A 181 10.77 3.09 -18.86
C GLY A 181 10.34 1.94 -17.96
N PHE A 182 10.67 2.01 -16.67
CA PHE A 182 10.50 0.90 -15.74
C PHE A 182 9.50 1.22 -14.64
N ASP A 183 8.66 0.26 -14.31
CA ASP A 183 7.83 0.33 -13.10
C ASP A 183 8.68 0.07 -11.86
N VAL A 184 8.45 0.85 -10.83
CA VAL A 184 9.01 0.66 -9.50
C VAL A 184 7.93 0.74 -8.45
N THR A 185 8.14 0.00 -7.38
CA THR A 185 7.23 -0.02 -6.23
C THR A 185 8.04 0.12 -4.95
N THR A 186 7.70 1.12 -4.14
CA THR A 186 8.32 1.36 -2.84
C THR A 186 7.29 1.13 -1.73
N PRO A 187 7.38 0.03 -0.97
CA PRO A 187 6.58 -0.11 0.24
C PRO A 187 7.04 0.88 1.30
N MET A 188 6.07 1.47 2.00
CA MET A 188 6.27 2.46 3.05
C MET A 188 5.72 1.94 4.37
N VAL A 189 6.46 2.12 5.45
CA VAL A 189 6.03 1.73 6.80
C VAL A 189 6.26 2.89 7.75
N TYR A 190 5.25 3.24 8.53
CA TYR A 190 5.41 4.23 9.58
C TYR A 190 6.21 3.65 10.74
N ASP A 191 7.32 4.30 11.10
CA ASP A 191 8.10 3.99 12.29
C ASP A 191 7.59 4.84 13.48
N PRO A 192 6.89 4.25 14.43
CA PRO A 192 6.31 4.98 15.55
C PRO A 192 7.36 5.50 16.55
N LEU A 193 8.62 5.12 16.41
CA LEU A 193 9.71 5.56 17.27
C LEU A 193 10.44 6.79 16.73
N SER A 194 10.49 6.95 15.43
CA SER A 194 11.07 8.12 14.75
C SER A 194 10.02 9.12 14.27
N ASP A 195 8.73 8.79 14.40
CA ASP A 195 7.61 9.58 13.88
C ASP A 195 7.79 9.91 12.39
N SER A 196 8.16 8.92 11.59
CA SER A 196 8.38 9.08 10.15
C SER A 196 7.97 7.84 9.37
N PHE A 197 7.65 8.03 8.07
CA PHE A 197 7.54 6.92 7.15
C PHE A 197 8.92 6.53 6.64
N GLU A 198 9.23 5.25 6.78
CA GLU A 198 10.46 4.64 6.27
C GLU A 198 10.18 3.88 4.97
N CYS A 199 11.09 4.03 4.02
CA CYS A 199 11.05 3.28 2.77
C CYS A 199 11.64 1.88 2.99
N LEU A 200 10.90 0.83 2.65
CA LEU A 200 11.51 -0.48 2.41
C LEU A 200 12.24 -0.47 1.06
N PRO A 201 13.15 -1.43 0.79
CA PRO A 201 13.82 -1.53 -0.50
C PRO A 201 12.83 -1.48 -1.68
N THR A 202 13.13 -0.65 -2.67
CA THR A 202 12.26 -0.45 -3.82
C THR A 202 12.39 -1.61 -4.80
N VAL A 203 11.26 -2.15 -5.25
CA VAL A 203 11.22 -3.22 -6.26
C VAL A 203 11.15 -2.60 -7.65
N LEU A 204 12.13 -2.91 -8.49
CA LEU A 204 12.20 -2.56 -9.90
C LEU A 204 11.68 -3.74 -10.74
N TYR A 205 10.78 -3.47 -11.68
CA TYR A 205 10.24 -4.45 -12.62
C TYR A 205 10.88 -4.28 -14.00
N LEU A 206 11.59 -5.32 -14.45
CA LEU A 206 12.27 -5.34 -15.73
C LEU A 206 11.50 -6.22 -16.72
N PRO A 207 10.99 -5.67 -17.83
CA PRO A 207 10.30 -6.47 -18.82
C PRO A 207 11.28 -7.45 -19.50
N SER A 208 10.94 -8.74 -19.53
CA SER A 208 11.76 -9.77 -20.21
C SER A 208 11.91 -9.53 -21.72
N SER A 209 10.98 -8.79 -22.30
CA SER A 209 11.04 -8.38 -23.73
C SER A 209 11.98 -7.22 -24.01
N GLY A 210 12.49 -6.52 -22.98
CA GLY A 210 13.23 -5.28 -23.14
C GLY A 210 12.38 -4.08 -23.60
N ASN A 211 11.06 -4.23 -23.69
CA ASN A 211 10.16 -3.19 -24.18
C ASN A 211 9.87 -2.14 -23.10
N LEU A 212 10.39 -0.94 -23.24
CA LEU A 212 10.19 0.20 -22.31
C LEU A 212 8.77 0.78 -22.31
N SER A 213 7.92 0.35 -23.25
CA SER A 213 6.47 0.64 -23.24
C SER A 213 5.67 -0.43 -22.49
N TRP A 214 6.30 -1.46 -21.96
CA TRP A 214 5.67 -2.42 -21.08
C TRP A 214 5.36 -1.77 -19.72
N TYR A 215 4.28 -2.18 -19.07
CA TYR A 215 3.95 -1.78 -17.71
C TYR A 215 3.45 -2.99 -16.91
N PHE A 216 3.56 -2.91 -15.59
CA PHE A 216 3.14 -3.96 -14.67
C PHE A 216 1.60 -3.98 -14.54
N GLY A 217 0.93 -4.39 -15.63
CA GLY A 217 -0.51 -4.45 -15.76
C GLY A 217 -1.15 -5.74 -15.23
N GLU A 218 -2.46 -5.88 -15.46
CA GLU A 218 -3.26 -7.01 -15.00
C GLU A 218 -2.74 -8.37 -15.49
N SER A 219 -2.35 -8.46 -16.77
CA SER A 219 -1.82 -9.70 -17.35
C SER A 219 -0.50 -10.14 -16.70
N ALA A 220 0.41 -9.21 -16.43
CA ALA A 220 1.67 -9.51 -15.75
C ALA A 220 1.44 -9.96 -14.29
N LYS A 221 0.48 -9.35 -13.61
CA LYS A 221 0.10 -9.70 -12.23
C LYS A 221 -0.54 -11.09 -12.15
N SER A 222 -1.35 -11.48 -13.13
CA SER A 222 -2.06 -12.76 -13.15
C SER A 222 -1.17 -13.95 -13.50
N THR A 223 -0.20 -13.78 -14.39
CA THR A 223 0.65 -14.87 -14.89
C THR A 223 1.99 -14.96 -14.17
N SER A 224 2.46 -13.88 -13.53
CA SER A 224 3.81 -13.75 -12.96
C SER A 224 4.93 -14.04 -13.98
N VAL A 225 4.65 -13.81 -15.26
CA VAL A 225 5.53 -14.08 -16.40
C VAL A 225 5.81 -12.77 -17.15
N GLY A 226 6.95 -12.74 -17.84
CA GLY A 226 7.29 -11.61 -18.73
C GLY A 226 8.03 -10.46 -18.06
N TYR A 227 8.46 -10.64 -16.81
CA TYR A 227 9.29 -9.67 -16.10
C TYR A 227 10.24 -10.33 -15.08
N GLU A 228 11.32 -9.62 -14.76
CA GLU A 228 12.23 -9.88 -13.65
C GLU A 228 12.05 -8.80 -12.57
N ARG A 229 12.31 -9.13 -11.31
CA ARG A 229 12.37 -8.18 -10.21
C ARG A 229 13.79 -7.98 -9.74
N ARG A 230 14.17 -6.73 -9.54
CA ARG A 230 15.44 -6.33 -8.91
C ARG A 230 15.15 -5.40 -7.75
N ILE A 231 16.12 -5.25 -6.86
CA ILE A 231 16.00 -4.40 -5.67
C ILE A 231 16.89 -3.17 -5.81
N ILE A 232 16.31 -2.00 -5.50
CA ILE A 232 17.04 -0.74 -5.28
C ILE A 232 16.99 -0.45 -3.79
N HIS A 233 18.13 -0.53 -3.10
CA HIS A 233 18.24 -0.24 -1.67
C HIS A 233 18.36 1.26 -1.41
N ASN A 234 19.07 1.97 -2.28
CA ASN A 234 19.41 3.36 -2.04
C ASN A 234 18.40 4.30 -2.69
N LEU A 235 17.68 5.07 -1.86
CA LEU A 235 16.89 6.22 -2.29
C LEU A 235 17.57 7.49 -1.77
N SER A 236 17.53 8.56 -2.57
CA SER A 236 18.03 9.87 -2.12
C SER A 236 17.21 10.38 -0.92
N ASP A 237 17.84 11.16 -0.06
CA ASP A 237 17.16 11.74 1.11
C ASP A 237 15.99 12.65 0.69
N ASP A 238 16.13 13.36 -0.42
CA ASP A 238 15.07 14.19 -1.00
C ASP A 238 13.85 13.33 -1.40
N LEU A 239 14.06 12.19 -2.06
CA LEU A 239 12.96 11.29 -2.41
C LEU A 239 12.30 10.70 -1.17
N ARG A 240 13.07 10.26 -0.17
CA ARG A 240 12.55 9.77 1.12
C ARG A 240 11.67 10.80 1.80
N GLN A 241 12.13 12.07 1.83
CA GLN A 241 11.38 13.17 2.42
C GLN A 241 10.06 13.45 1.67
N ARG A 242 10.08 13.46 0.33
CA ARG A 242 8.87 13.64 -0.49
C ARG A 242 7.88 12.49 -0.31
N TYR A 243 8.35 11.26 -0.24
CA TYR A 243 7.50 10.11 0.03
C TYR A 243 6.88 10.15 1.44
N ASN A 244 7.65 10.55 2.46
CA ASN A 244 7.10 10.77 3.79
C ASN A 244 6.03 11.88 3.79
N THR A 245 6.27 13.00 3.08
CA THR A 245 5.30 14.09 2.91
C THR A 245 4.04 13.60 2.20
N LEU A 246 4.18 12.82 1.12
CA LEU A 246 3.06 12.24 0.39
C LEU A 246 2.20 11.36 1.29
N CYS A 247 2.81 10.42 2.04
CA CYS A 247 2.10 9.53 2.95
C CYS A 247 1.28 10.31 3.98
N ARG A 248 1.89 11.31 4.62
CA ARG A 248 1.21 12.17 5.59
C ARG A 248 0.07 12.98 4.96
N SER A 249 0.30 13.56 3.79
CA SER A 249 -0.70 14.35 3.07
C SER A 249 -1.88 13.51 2.56
N CYS A 250 -1.64 12.22 2.30
CA CYS A 250 -2.69 11.24 1.98
C CYS A 250 -3.35 10.63 3.24
N SER A 251 -3.09 11.14 4.45
CA SER A 251 -3.65 10.58 5.70
C SER A 251 -3.35 9.07 5.89
N VAL A 252 -2.19 8.62 5.42
CA VAL A 252 -1.72 7.28 5.75
C VAL A 252 -1.23 7.28 7.20
N HIS A 253 -1.64 6.30 7.99
CA HIS A 253 -1.27 6.23 9.40
C HIS A 253 -0.25 5.16 9.73
N THR A 254 -0.15 4.10 8.90
CA THR A 254 0.66 2.95 9.28
C THR A 254 1.54 2.41 8.16
N TYR A 255 0.99 1.95 7.05
CA TYR A 255 1.74 1.48 5.91
C TYR A 255 0.98 1.71 4.61
N CYS A 256 1.72 1.82 3.53
CA CYS A 256 1.17 1.90 2.17
C CYS A 256 2.22 1.42 1.16
N ARG A 257 1.91 1.55 -0.12
CA ARG A 257 2.83 1.26 -1.21
C ARG A 257 2.73 2.38 -2.24
N ILE A 258 3.86 2.96 -2.61
CA ILE A 258 3.94 3.97 -3.66
C ILE A 258 4.42 3.29 -4.93
N ASP A 259 3.62 3.39 -5.99
CA ASP A 259 3.97 2.92 -7.31
C ASP A 259 4.37 4.11 -8.19
N ALA A 260 5.47 3.98 -8.92
CA ALA A 260 6.06 5.03 -9.75
C ALA A 260 6.68 4.44 -11.02
N ARG A 261 7.09 5.29 -11.96
CA ARG A 261 7.84 4.88 -13.14
C ARG A 261 9.13 5.69 -13.27
N ILE A 262 10.24 5.00 -13.48
CA ILE A 262 11.49 5.63 -13.88
C ILE A 262 11.43 5.89 -15.38
N GLN A 263 11.51 7.16 -15.78
CA GLN A 263 11.60 7.51 -17.19
C GLN A 263 12.95 7.06 -17.74
N CYS A 264 12.91 6.23 -18.76
CA CYS A 264 14.10 5.69 -19.40
C CYS A 264 13.82 5.37 -20.85
N ASN A 265 14.76 5.69 -21.72
CA ASN A 265 14.72 5.40 -23.16
C ASN A 265 15.77 4.39 -23.62
N ASP A 266 16.56 3.85 -22.70
CA ASP A 266 17.59 2.85 -22.97
C ASP A 266 17.55 1.73 -21.92
N ILE A 267 17.24 0.53 -22.36
CA ILE A 267 17.18 -0.67 -21.50
C ILE A 267 18.52 -0.98 -20.81
N ASN A 268 19.64 -0.59 -21.40
CA ASN A 268 20.97 -0.86 -20.86
C ASN A 268 21.32 0.00 -19.62
N ARG A 269 20.52 1.00 -19.29
CA ARG A 269 20.73 1.83 -18.09
C ARG A 269 20.35 1.13 -16.76
N VAL A 270 19.85 -0.10 -16.80
CA VAL A 270 19.41 -0.83 -15.60
C VAL A 270 20.51 -0.91 -14.54
N GLU A 271 21.72 -1.31 -14.92
CA GLU A 271 22.84 -1.42 -13.96
C GLU A 271 23.24 -0.06 -13.37
N GLN A 272 23.13 1.02 -14.14
CA GLN A 272 23.34 2.38 -13.64
C GLN A 272 22.26 2.78 -12.63
N ILE A 273 20.99 2.42 -12.89
CA ILE A 273 19.87 2.69 -11.97
C ILE A 273 20.08 1.93 -10.66
N LEU A 274 20.52 0.67 -10.72
CA LEU A 274 20.77 -0.16 -9.54
C LEU A 274 21.97 0.32 -8.71
N ALA A 275 22.97 0.90 -9.35
CA ALA A 275 24.22 1.34 -8.72
C ALA A 275 24.12 2.74 -8.05
N ASN A 276 23.09 3.53 -8.39
CA ASN A 276 22.95 4.90 -7.89
C ASN A 276 21.70 5.03 -7.01
N PRO A 277 21.67 6.00 -6.08
CA PRO A 277 20.45 6.31 -5.34
C PRO A 277 19.32 6.73 -6.29
N LEU A 278 18.15 6.10 -6.14
CA LEU A 278 16.97 6.52 -6.88
C LEU A 278 16.59 7.95 -6.46
N SER A 279 16.48 8.84 -7.43
CA SER A 279 16.18 10.26 -7.22
C SER A 279 14.82 10.65 -7.80
N THR A 280 14.44 11.90 -7.59
CA THR A 280 13.16 12.45 -8.07
C THR A 280 13.20 12.88 -9.54
N GLU A 281 14.37 12.99 -10.15
CA GLU A 281 14.53 13.65 -11.46
C GLU A 281 13.82 12.92 -12.61
N ASP A 282 13.93 11.58 -12.63
CA ASP A 282 13.33 10.73 -13.68
C ASP A 282 12.19 9.87 -13.15
N LEU A 283 11.71 10.13 -11.92
CA LEU A 283 10.74 9.30 -11.23
C LEU A 283 9.35 9.93 -11.22
N TYR A 284 8.44 9.36 -11.98
CA TYR A 284 7.06 9.81 -12.08
C TYR A 284 6.15 9.00 -11.17
N PHE A 285 5.43 9.67 -10.29
CA PHE A 285 4.40 9.09 -9.44
C PHE A 285 3.27 8.49 -10.27
N VAL A 286 2.83 7.29 -9.94
CA VAL A 286 1.71 6.61 -10.58
C VAL A 286 0.53 6.53 -9.64
N GLU A 287 0.68 5.91 -8.48
CA GLU A 287 -0.38 5.78 -7.47
C GLU A 287 0.19 5.51 -6.07
N ILE A 288 -0.62 5.77 -5.05
CA ILE A 288 -0.38 5.34 -3.69
C ILE A 288 -1.47 4.34 -3.30
N ASN A 289 -1.05 3.12 -2.94
CA ASN A 289 -1.94 2.06 -2.50
C ASN A 289 -1.99 2.05 -0.98
N THR A 290 -3.08 2.50 -0.39
CA THR A 290 -3.26 2.59 1.06
C THR A 290 -3.76 1.30 1.70
N MET A 291 -4.19 0.32 0.90
CA MET A 291 -4.44 -1.08 1.29
C MET A 291 -3.69 -2.04 0.37
N PRO A 292 -2.35 -2.06 0.38
CA PRO A 292 -1.59 -2.90 -0.53
C PRO A 292 -1.75 -4.37 -0.19
N THR A 293 -1.75 -5.22 -1.22
CA THR A 293 -1.60 -6.66 -1.02
C THR A 293 -0.25 -6.95 -0.37
N VAL A 294 -0.26 -7.71 0.71
CA VAL A 294 0.95 -8.21 1.37
C VAL A 294 1.01 -9.73 1.16
N LYS A 295 2.00 -10.21 0.41
CA LYS A 295 2.31 -11.63 0.18
C LYS A 295 3.80 -11.78 0.00
N ASP A 296 4.36 -12.93 0.35
CA ASP A 296 5.81 -13.18 0.26
C ASP A 296 6.34 -13.06 -1.18
N ASN A 297 5.51 -13.39 -2.16
CA ASN A 297 5.86 -13.38 -3.58
C ASN A 297 5.40 -12.11 -4.34
N ASN A 298 4.87 -11.10 -3.67
CA ASN A 298 4.56 -9.81 -4.30
C ASN A 298 5.60 -8.73 -3.95
N SER A 299 5.37 -7.49 -4.39
CA SER A 299 6.28 -6.37 -4.16
C SER A 299 6.58 -6.16 -2.68
N PHE A 300 5.56 -6.21 -1.82
CA PHE A 300 5.73 -5.92 -0.40
C PHE A 300 6.57 -6.99 0.31
N GLY A 301 6.22 -8.27 0.12
CA GLY A 301 6.96 -9.37 0.73
C GLY A 301 8.36 -9.53 0.15
N TYR A 302 8.52 -9.32 -1.17
CA TYR A 302 9.82 -9.35 -1.84
C TYR A 302 10.76 -8.25 -1.31
N SER A 303 10.25 -7.03 -1.17
CA SER A 303 10.97 -5.91 -0.55
C SER A 303 11.35 -6.21 0.90
N PHE A 304 10.40 -6.68 1.71
CA PHE A 304 10.63 -7.02 3.12
C PHE A 304 11.69 -8.13 3.30
N ALA A 305 11.71 -9.11 2.41
CA ALA A 305 12.71 -10.19 2.43
C ALA A 305 14.12 -9.72 2.00
N SER A 306 14.20 -8.60 1.29
CA SER A 306 15.46 -8.05 0.75
C SER A 306 16.12 -7.01 1.65
N ILE A 307 15.59 -6.76 2.85
CA ILE A 307 16.13 -5.77 3.78
C ILE A 307 17.51 -6.19 4.27
N THR A 308 18.44 -5.23 4.24
CA THR A 308 19.84 -5.38 4.64
C THR A 308 20.21 -4.39 5.75
N PRO A 309 21.39 -4.53 6.41
CA PRO A 309 21.84 -3.60 7.44
C PRO A 309 21.97 -2.14 7.02
N GLU A 310 22.05 -1.87 5.71
CA GLU A 310 22.12 -0.51 5.15
C GLU A 310 20.74 0.18 5.12
N ASP A 311 19.66 -0.55 5.25
CA ASP A 311 18.31 0.00 5.20
C ASP A 311 17.95 0.65 6.56
N THR A 312 17.36 1.83 6.54
CA THR A 312 17.03 2.64 7.74
C THR A 312 16.13 1.92 8.74
N ILE A 313 15.26 1.02 8.25
CA ILE A 313 14.30 0.26 9.07
C ILE A 313 14.85 -1.06 9.60
N PHE A 314 16.08 -1.44 9.20
CA PHE A 314 16.67 -2.74 9.52
C PHE A 314 16.64 -3.07 11.02
N GLU A 315 17.08 -2.14 11.86
CA GLU A 315 17.11 -2.36 13.31
C GLU A 315 15.73 -2.69 13.90
N CYS A 316 14.69 -1.99 13.45
CA CYS A 316 13.32 -2.22 13.90
C CYS A 316 12.83 -3.62 13.52
N ILE A 317 13.13 -4.04 12.30
CA ILE A 317 12.73 -5.36 11.77
C ILE A 317 13.54 -6.48 12.44
N GLU A 318 14.82 -6.26 12.67
CA GLU A 318 15.68 -7.23 13.36
C GLU A 318 15.21 -7.46 14.80
N VAL A 319 14.95 -6.39 15.54
CA VAL A 319 14.37 -6.46 16.89
C VAL A 319 13.06 -7.22 16.87
N PHE A 320 12.18 -6.92 15.92
CA PHE A 320 10.91 -7.61 15.76
C PHE A 320 11.09 -9.10 15.46
N ARG A 321 11.95 -9.46 14.49
CA ARG A 321 12.22 -10.86 14.12
C ARG A 321 12.80 -11.68 15.27
N ASN A 322 13.63 -11.08 16.11
CA ASN A 322 14.21 -11.73 17.29
C ASN A 322 13.18 -11.93 18.40
N TYR A 323 12.16 -11.05 18.47
CA TYR A 323 11.15 -11.08 19.52
C TYR A 323 9.90 -11.91 19.15
N VAL A 324 9.48 -11.87 17.91
CA VAL A 324 8.29 -12.57 17.41
C VAL A 324 8.70 -13.82 16.62
N GLN A 325 8.43 -15.00 17.16
CA GLN A 325 8.67 -16.26 16.45
C GLN A 325 7.92 -16.26 15.10
N ASN A 326 8.61 -16.60 14.02
CA ASN A 326 8.07 -16.60 12.66
C ASN A 326 7.52 -15.21 12.23
N GLY A 327 8.21 -14.14 12.60
CA GLY A 327 7.85 -12.77 12.23
C GLY A 327 7.80 -12.56 10.71
N SER A 328 6.59 -12.55 10.12
CA SER A 328 6.34 -12.26 8.71
C SER A 328 6.18 -10.75 8.48
N ALA A 329 6.19 -10.33 7.20
CA ALA A 329 5.84 -8.96 6.84
C ALA A 329 4.48 -8.54 7.41
N HIS A 330 3.47 -9.41 7.34
CA HIS A 330 2.14 -9.15 7.92
C HIS A 330 2.20 -8.89 9.43
N SER A 331 2.92 -9.74 10.18
CA SER A 331 3.06 -9.57 11.63
C SER A 331 3.80 -8.29 11.98
N PHE A 332 4.85 -7.94 11.23
CA PHE A 332 5.59 -6.70 11.42
C PHE A 332 4.73 -5.48 11.16
N LEU A 333 4.01 -5.44 10.03
CA LEU A 333 3.12 -4.34 9.68
C LEU A 333 1.99 -4.15 10.69
N LEU A 334 1.42 -5.25 11.17
CA LEU A 334 0.37 -5.18 12.18
C LEU A 334 0.91 -4.67 13.52
N ALA A 335 2.06 -5.16 13.95
CA ALA A 335 2.71 -4.73 15.20
C ALA A 335 3.04 -3.23 15.18
N THR A 336 3.73 -2.75 14.13
CA THR A 336 4.08 -1.33 13.99
C THR A 336 2.85 -0.45 13.91
N SER A 337 1.77 -0.92 13.25
CA SER A 337 0.50 -0.21 13.18
C SER A 337 -0.16 -0.05 14.55
N MET A 338 -0.23 -1.13 15.33
CA MET A 338 -0.80 -1.08 16.69
C MET A 338 0.01 -0.17 17.61
N ILE A 339 1.34 -0.22 17.53
CA ILE A 339 2.23 0.65 18.31
C ILE A 339 2.06 2.12 17.90
N ALA A 340 1.89 2.41 16.59
CA ALA A 340 1.62 3.76 16.12
C ALA A 340 0.36 4.35 16.77
N TYR A 341 -0.73 3.61 16.76
CA TYR A 341 -1.97 4.03 17.42
C TYR A 341 -1.88 4.09 18.95
N LEU A 342 -1.12 3.17 19.56
CA LEU A 342 -0.87 3.20 21.00
C LEU A 342 -0.17 4.50 21.41
N ARG A 343 0.83 4.93 20.65
CA ARG A 343 1.62 6.14 20.91
C ARG A 343 0.88 7.43 20.57
N SER A 344 0.01 7.42 19.57
CA SER A 344 -0.79 8.60 19.23
C SER A 344 -1.82 9.00 20.30
N LYS A 345 -2.13 8.11 21.26
CA LYS A 345 -3.03 8.35 22.40
C LYS A 345 -2.31 8.87 23.65
N CYS A 346 -0.97 8.88 23.64
CA CYS A 346 -0.15 9.37 24.74
C CYS A 346 0.36 10.78 24.45
#